data_95225ab831cfb0a4737d09996170e86f
#
_entry.id   95225ab831cfb0a4737d09996170e86f
#
_cell.length_a   1.000
_cell.length_b   1.000
_cell.length_c   1.000
_cell.angle_alpha   90.00
_cell.angle_beta   90.00
_cell.angle_gamma   90.00
#
_symmetry.space_group_name_H-M   'P 1'
#
loop_
_entity.id
_entity.type
_entity.pdbx_description
1 polymer ?
#
loop_
_entity_poly.entity_id
_entity_poly.type
_entity_poly.pdbx_seq_one_letter_code
_entity_poly.pdbx_strand_id
1 'polypeptide(L)'
;AGEIERLHSHLLWLGVAAHEGGFDALFMYSWRDREIVMDILENFFGNRVNYSVNIPGGVKEDITQEFIDGVTPKLDYLEKRMYHYLDVVNTDMTFRQRTVDIGTIGLEESDRLGATGPTARASGVARDIRIDRPYDGYDLFPIDITLDNRGDLNARFVVRIKECIASIHYIKNVMNHMPEGELSVKIPRKIPTGEYMASVEAPRGELFYFVRSNGTESPDRVKIRTASLCNWGTIVSSVAKGHKLADMPMILAGIDPCFSCNDRMVYINKGSGNPEIWTWEQLRKYGIA
;
A
#
# COMPACT_ATOMS: atom_id res chain seq x y z
N ALA A 1 14.24 -0.81 0.66
CA ALA A 1 13.26 -1.90 0.91
C ALA A 1 11.82 -1.40 0.69
N GLY A 2 11.34 -0.43 1.44
CA GLY A 2 9.93 0.02 1.38
C GLY A 2 9.44 0.46 0.01
N GLU A 3 10.27 1.13 -0.80
CA GLU A 3 9.88 1.53 -2.15
C GLU A 3 9.90 0.36 -3.15
N ILE A 4 10.76 -0.64 -2.98
CA ILE A 4 10.70 -1.88 -3.78
C ILE A 4 9.43 -2.68 -3.41
N GLU A 5 9.07 -2.72 -2.13
CA GLU A 5 7.80 -3.29 -1.68
C GLU A 5 6.59 -2.57 -2.28
N ARG A 6 6.64 -1.25 -2.39
CA ARG A 6 5.58 -0.46 -3.03
C ARG A 6 5.41 -0.84 -4.50
N LEU A 7 6.51 -0.98 -5.26
CA LEU A 7 6.47 -1.48 -6.64
C LEU A 7 5.82 -2.85 -6.73
N HIS A 8 6.25 -3.78 -5.88
CA HIS A 8 5.70 -5.13 -5.77
C HIS A 8 4.19 -5.12 -5.53
N SER A 9 3.74 -4.32 -4.56
CA SER A 9 2.33 -4.23 -4.17
C SER A 9 1.47 -3.54 -5.23
N HIS A 10 1.91 -2.43 -5.80
CA HIS A 10 1.15 -1.71 -6.82
C HIS A 10 1.01 -2.49 -8.12
N LEU A 11 2.04 -3.24 -8.54
CA LEU A 11 1.96 -4.12 -9.71
C LEU A 11 1.03 -5.30 -9.49
N LEU A 12 1.00 -5.87 -8.27
CA LEU A 12 0.02 -6.90 -7.89
C LEU A 12 -1.40 -6.34 -8.01
N TRP A 13 -1.64 -5.19 -7.38
CA TRP A 13 -2.95 -4.55 -7.38
C TRP A 13 -3.39 -4.17 -8.78
N LEU A 14 -2.50 -3.58 -9.60
CA LEU A 14 -2.79 -3.19 -10.99
C LEU A 14 -3.36 -4.37 -11.79
N GLY A 15 -2.75 -5.54 -11.65
CA GLY A 15 -3.21 -6.75 -12.32
C GLY A 15 -4.56 -7.23 -11.80
N VAL A 16 -4.70 -7.40 -10.49
CA VAL A 16 -5.95 -7.89 -9.88
C VAL A 16 -7.12 -6.96 -10.21
N ALA A 17 -6.94 -5.65 -10.04
CA ALA A 17 -7.99 -4.68 -10.35
C ALA A 17 -8.34 -4.65 -11.85
N ALA A 18 -7.37 -4.83 -12.74
CA ALA A 18 -7.62 -4.95 -14.18
C ALA A 18 -8.40 -6.23 -14.52
N HIS A 19 -8.09 -7.36 -13.88
CA HIS A 19 -8.82 -8.63 -14.03
C HIS A 19 -10.29 -8.48 -13.62
N GLU A 20 -10.57 -7.84 -12.49
CA GLU A 20 -11.95 -7.55 -12.05
C GLU A 20 -12.72 -6.68 -13.06
N GLY A 21 -12.01 -5.88 -13.84
CA GLY A 21 -12.54 -5.11 -14.96
C GLY A 21 -12.73 -5.89 -16.25
N GLY A 22 -12.28 -7.17 -16.28
CA GLY A 22 -12.28 -8.00 -17.50
C GLY A 22 -11.12 -7.70 -18.44
N PHE A 23 -10.04 -7.09 -17.95
CA PHE A 23 -8.88 -6.69 -18.78
C PHE A 23 -7.66 -7.59 -18.47
N ASP A 24 -7.80 -8.88 -18.82
CA ASP A 24 -6.83 -9.93 -18.49
C ASP A 24 -5.43 -9.72 -19.09
N ALA A 25 -5.33 -9.05 -20.24
CA ALA A 25 -4.04 -8.74 -20.84
C ALA A 25 -3.19 -7.86 -19.90
N LEU A 26 -3.78 -6.84 -19.29
CA LEU A 26 -3.08 -5.96 -18.34
C LEU A 26 -2.71 -6.72 -17.05
N PHE A 27 -3.58 -7.62 -16.59
CA PHE A 27 -3.27 -8.53 -15.48
C PHE A 27 -2.02 -9.35 -15.77
N MET A 28 -1.97 -10.05 -16.90
CA MET A 28 -0.84 -10.90 -17.26
C MET A 28 0.46 -10.13 -17.42
N TYR A 29 0.40 -8.94 -18.01
CA TYR A 29 1.59 -8.10 -18.20
C TYR A 29 2.11 -7.52 -16.88
N SER A 30 1.24 -6.99 -16.03
CA SER A 30 1.66 -6.41 -14.75
C SER A 30 2.25 -7.48 -13.81
N TRP A 31 1.71 -8.69 -13.81
CA TRP A 31 2.23 -9.79 -13.01
C TRP A 31 3.54 -10.35 -13.53
N ARG A 32 3.71 -10.42 -14.85
CA ARG A 32 5.01 -10.72 -15.45
C ARG A 32 6.07 -9.70 -15.02
N ASP A 33 5.74 -8.41 -15.09
CA ASP A 33 6.69 -7.35 -14.74
C ASP A 33 6.92 -7.28 -13.21
N ARG A 34 5.95 -7.71 -12.41
CA ARG A 34 6.09 -7.89 -10.96
C ARG A 34 7.12 -8.96 -10.59
N GLU A 35 7.26 -10.03 -11.39
CA GLU A 35 8.29 -11.06 -11.16
C GLU A 35 9.70 -10.46 -11.11
N ILE A 36 9.99 -9.45 -11.93
CA ILE A 36 11.27 -8.73 -11.91
C ILE A 36 11.52 -8.09 -10.53
N VAL A 37 10.47 -7.50 -9.92
CA VAL A 37 10.57 -6.90 -8.59
C VAL A 37 10.76 -7.99 -7.53
N MET A 38 10.06 -9.12 -7.65
CA MET A 38 10.21 -10.25 -6.74
C MET A 38 11.61 -10.86 -6.80
N ASP A 39 12.21 -10.94 -7.99
CA ASP A 39 13.60 -11.38 -8.16
C ASP A 39 14.61 -10.41 -7.53
N ILE A 40 14.34 -9.10 -7.59
CA ILE A 40 15.15 -8.10 -6.88
C ILE A 40 15.06 -8.33 -5.38
N LEU A 41 13.85 -8.54 -4.83
CA LEU A 41 13.63 -8.80 -3.41
C LEU A 41 14.31 -10.09 -2.95
N GLU A 42 14.18 -11.17 -3.71
CA GLU A 42 14.78 -12.47 -3.40
C GLU A 42 16.32 -12.42 -3.40
N ASN A 43 16.90 -11.81 -4.44
CA ASN A 43 18.35 -11.71 -4.57
C ASN A 43 18.97 -10.84 -3.48
N PHE A 44 18.26 -9.85 -2.98
CA PHE A 44 18.79 -8.93 -1.98
C PHE A 44 18.41 -9.32 -0.54
N PHE A 45 17.15 -9.72 -0.32
CA PHE A 45 16.67 -10.01 1.03
C PHE A 45 16.49 -11.51 1.32
N GLY A 46 16.78 -12.38 0.35
CA GLY A 46 16.66 -13.84 0.49
C GLY A 46 15.22 -14.35 0.49
N ASN A 47 14.23 -13.50 0.24
CA ASN A 47 12.81 -13.90 0.20
C ASN A 47 12.03 -13.00 -0.75
N ARG A 48 11.08 -13.59 -1.50
CA ARG A 48 10.27 -12.90 -2.52
C ARG A 48 9.18 -11.99 -1.94
N VAL A 49 8.67 -12.29 -0.73
CA VAL A 49 7.52 -11.60 -0.15
C VAL A 49 7.75 -11.20 1.31
N ASN A 50 8.18 -12.12 2.16
CA ASN A 50 8.35 -11.89 3.60
C ASN A 50 9.82 -11.64 3.95
N TYR A 51 10.39 -10.59 3.42
CA TYR A 51 11.78 -10.20 3.67
C TYR A 51 11.91 -9.50 5.02
N SER A 52 12.87 -9.96 5.82
CA SER A 52 13.14 -9.43 7.17
C SER A 52 14.43 -8.63 7.16
N VAL A 53 14.54 -7.63 6.28
CA VAL A 53 15.75 -6.81 6.17
C VAL A 53 15.87 -5.82 7.31
N ASN A 54 14.76 -5.18 7.68
CA ASN A 54 14.71 -4.26 8.82
C ASN A 54 14.69 -5.06 10.12
N ILE A 55 15.66 -4.82 10.98
CA ILE A 55 15.78 -5.44 12.29
C ILE A 55 15.82 -4.35 13.37
N PRO A 56 15.46 -4.68 14.62
CA PRO A 56 15.69 -3.75 15.69
C PRO A 56 17.16 -3.35 15.77
N GLY A 57 17.43 -2.06 15.64
CA GLY A 57 18.79 -1.50 15.64
C GLY A 57 19.39 -1.21 14.27
N GLY A 58 18.72 -1.57 13.16
CA GLY A 58 19.23 -1.29 11.82
C GLY A 58 18.73 -2.25 10.73
N VAL A 59 19.64 -2.67 9.87
CA VAL A 59 19.39 -3.59 8.74
C VAL A 59 20.35 -4.78 8.75
N LYS A 60 19.96 -5.86 8.07
CA LYS A 60 20.78 -7.08 7.99
C LYS A 60 21.82 -7.06 6.88
N GLU A 61 21.47 -6.46 5.75
CA GLU A 61 22.23 -6.55 4.52
C GLU A 61 22.62 -5.16 4.04
N ASP A 62 23.80 -5.06 3.45
CA ASP A 62 24.31 -3.85 2.81
C ASP A 62 24.00 -3.84 1.32
N ILE A 63 23.92 -2.66 0.74
CA ILE A 63 23.74 -2.46 -0.71
C ILE A 63 25.12 -2.39 -1.35
N THR A 64 25.49 -3.47 -2.06
CA THR A 64 26.77 -3.54 -2.77
C THR A 64 26.70 -2.92 -4.17
N GLN A 65 27.84 -2.52 -4.73
CA GLN A 65 27.91 -2.03 -6.11
C GLN A 65 27.40 -3.08 -7.11
N GLU A 66 27.69 -4.36 -6.88
CA GLU A 66 27.18 -5.47 -7.72
C GLU A 66 25.65 -5.50 -7.73
N PHE A 67 25.02 -5.28 -6.57
CA PHE A 67 23.57 -5.18 -6.48
C PHE A 67 23.03 -3.98 -7.30
N ILE A 68 23.63 -2.80 -7.15
CA ILE A 68 23.27 -1.59 -7.88
C ILE A 68 23.34 -1.82 -9.38
N ASP A 69 24.45 -2.38 -9.86
CA ASP A 69 24.69 -2.68 -11.28
C ASP A 69 23.68 -3.69 -11.85
N GLY A 70 23.29 -4.68 -11.04
CA GLY A 70 22.30 -5.70 -11.41
C GLY A 70 20.86 -5.21 -11.39
N VAL A 71 20.52 -4.25 -10.53
CA VAL A 71 19.15 -3.74 -10.34
C VAL A 71 18.83 -2.57 -11.27
N THR A 72 19.77 -1.70 -11.55
CA THR A 72 19.55 -0.49 -12.37
C THR A 72 18.90 -0.79 -13.73
N PRO A 73 19.37 -1.76 -14.54
CA PRO A 73 18.73 -2.10 -15.81
C PRO A 73 17.30 -2.62 -15.65
N LYS A 74 17.01 -3.33 -14.56
CA LYS A 74 15.68 -3.84 -14.26
C LYS A 74 14.72 -2.69 -13.92
N LEU A 75 15.18 -1.69 -13.17
CA LEU A 75 14.41 -0.49 -12.87
C LEU A 75 14.16 0.35 -14.13
N ASP A 76 15.14 0.47 -15.04
CA ASP A 76 14.96 1.16 -16.33
C ASP A 76 13.91 0.48 -17.22
N TYR A 77 13.88 -0.84 -17.21
CA TYR A 77 12.84 -1.60 -17.90
C TYR A 77 11.47 -1.37 -17.27
N LEU A 78 11.37 -1.49 -15.93
CA LEU A 78 10.11 -1.28 -15.20
C LEU A 78 9.57 0.13 -15.39
N GLU A 79 10.42 1.16 -15.41
CA GLU A 79 10.02 2.54 -15.64
C GLU A 79 9.31 2.68 -17.00
N LYS A 80 9.90 2.12 -18.08
CA LYS A 80 9.27 2.11 -19.42
C LYS A 80 7.92 1.37 -19.40
N ARG A 81 7.81 0.30 -18.62
CA ARG A 81 6.55 -0.43 -18.44
C ARG A 81 5.50 0.40 -17.72
N MET A 82 5.89 1.16 -16.69
CA MET A 82 4.97 2.06 -15.97
C MET A 82 4.41 3.14 -16.88
N TYR A 83 5.23 3.76 -17.73
CA TYR A 83 4.74 4.71 -18.73
C TYR A 83 3.78 4.07 -19.75
N HIS A 84 4.06 2.84 -20.19
CA HIS A 84 3.14 2.09 -21.05
C HIS A 84 1.81 1.80 -20.34
N TYR A 85 1.82 1.37 -19.07
CA TYR A 85 0.59 1.14 -18.31
C TYR A 85 -0.19 2.44 -18.07
N LEU A 86 0.51 3.55 -17.83
CA LEU A 86 -0.10 4.86 -17.70
C LEU A 86 -0.81 5.29 -19.00
N ASP A 87 -0.20 5.01 -20.15
CA ASP A 87 -0.81 5.25 -21.45
C ASP A 87 -2.07 4.39 -21.64
N VAL A 88 -1.99 3.08 -21.39
CA VAL A 88 -3.12 2.16 -21.51
C VAL A 88 -4.31 2.60 -20.66
N VAL A 89 -4.13 2.90 -19.38
CA VAL A 89 -5.24 3.28 -18.49
C VAL A 89 -5.85 4.63 -18.86
N ASN A 90 -5.12 5.49 -19.57
CA ASN A 90 -5.59 6.79 -20.02
C ASN A 90 -6.22 6.78 -21.43
N THR A 91 -5.87 5.83 -22.30
CA THR A 91 -6.26 5.84 -23.71
C THR A 91 -7.16 4.70 -24.11
N ASP A 92 -7.06 3.50 -23.47
CA ASP A 92 -7.92 2.37 -23.82
C ASP A 92 -9.38 2.66 -23.48
N MET A 93 -10.23 2.65 -24.51
CA MET A 93 -11.62 3.04 -24.40
C MET A 93 -12.43 2.07 -23.55
N THR A 94 -12.17 0.77 -23.66
CA THR A 94 -12.88 -0.27 -22.89
C THR A 94 -12.55 -0.16 -21.40
N PHE A 95 -11.26 0.00 -21.09
CA PHE A 95 -10.81 0.20 -19.72
C PHE A 95 -11.40 1.47 -19.10
N ARG A 96 -11.39 2.57 -19.83
CA ARG A 96 -11.94 3.85 -19.37
C ARG A 96 -13.45 3.80 -19.11
N GLN A 97 -14.23 3.08 -19.94
CA GLN A 97 -15.67 2.87 -19.68
C GLN A 97 -15.94 2.11 -18.38
N ARG A 98 -14.98 1.32 -17.88
CA ARG A 98 -15.10 0.58 -16.62
C ARG A 98 -14.50 1.28 -15.41
N THR A 99 -13.83 2.43 -15.60
CA THR A 99 -13.07 3.09 -14.54
C THR A 99 -13.35 4.57 -14.36
N VAL A 100 -13.69 5.29 -15.45
CA VAL A 100 -13.98 6.73 -15.40
C VAL A 100 -15.39 6.95 -14.83
N ASP A 101 -15.53 7.90 -13.90
CA ASP A 101 -16.75 8.25 -13.18
C ASP A 101 -17.38 7.10 -12.36
N ILE A 102 -16.63 6.01 -12.13
CA ILE A 102 -17.06 4.87 -11.33
C ILE A 102 -16.38 4.90 -9.95
N GLY A 103 -17.19 4.73 -8.90
CA GLY A 103 -16.72 4.72 -7.52
C GLY A 103 -16.08 6.02 -7.08
N THR A 104 -16.60 7.13 -7.55
CA THR A 104 -16.08 8.49 -7.29
C THR A 104 -16.30 8.90 -5.84
N ILE A 105 -15.25 9.44 -5.21
CA ILE A 105 -15.28 10.08 -3.90
C ILE A 105 -14.58 11.42 -3.99
N GLY A 106 -15.26 12.49 -3.62
CA GLY A 106 -14.72 13.86 -3.64
C GLY A 106 -13.70 14.11 -2.51
N LEU A 107 -12.94 15.18 -2.64
CA LEU A 107 -11.90 15.60 -1.69
C LEU A 107 -12.46 15.71 -0.25
N GLU A 108 -13.52 16.49 -0.05
CA GLU A 108 -14.09 16.74 1.28
C GLU A 108 -14.61 15.46 1.94
N GLU A 109 -15.27 14.59 1.16
CA GLU A 109 -15.79 13.33 1.68
C GLU A 109 -14.65 12.33 1.96
N SER A 110 -13.64 12.26 1.11
CA SER A 110 -12.46 11.44 1.30
C SER A 110 -11.72 11.81 2.59
N ASP A 111 -11.52 13.11 2.84
CA ASP A 111 -10.89 13.61 4.07
C ASP A 111 -11.77 13.36 5.31
N ARG A 112 -13.06 13.66 5.21
CA ARG A 112 -14.04 13.44 6.31
C ARG A 112 -14.14 11.96 6.71
N LEU A 113 -14.05 11.04 5.75
CA LEU A 113 -14.12 9.60 5.99
C LEU A 113 -12.78 9.01 6.45
N GLY A 114 -11.73 9.80 6.46
CA GLY A 114 -10.40 9.35 6.88
C GLY A 114 -9.73 8.41 5.88
N ALA A 115 -9.97 8.63 4.59
CA ALA A 115 -9.25 7.90 3.55
C ALA A 115 -7.75 8.12 3.67
N THR A 116 -6.95 7.12 3.29
CA THR A 116 -5.50 7.20 3.36
C THR A 116 -4.84 6.62 2.11
N GLY A 117 -3.60 6.99 1.89
CA GLY A 117 -2.76 6.47 0.80
C GLY A 117 -3.24 6.86 -0.60
N PRO A 118 -2.97 6.01 -1.61
CA PRO A 118 -3.34 6.27 -3.00
C PRO A 118 -4.84 6.51 -3.21
N THR A 119 -5.70 5.92 -2.38
CA THR A 119 -7.15 6.14 -2.43
C THR A 119 -7.50 7.59 -2.09
N ALA A 120 -6.90 8.15 -1.05
CA ALA A 120 -7.07 9.55 -0.66
C ALA A 120 -6.42 10.50 -1.69
N ARG A 121 -5.19 10.19 -2.12
CA ARG A 121 -4.45 10.99 -3.10
C ARG A 121 -5.12 11.03 -4.48
N ALA A 122 -5.84 9.99 -4.87
CA ALA A 122 -6.67 9.98 -6.07
C ALA A 122 -7.88 10.93 -6.00
N SER A 123 -8.26 11.36 -4.80
CA SER A 123 -9.31 12.35 -4.52
C SER A 123 -8.76 13.75 -4.19
N GLY A 124 -7.46 13.98 -4.36
CA GLY A 124 -6.81 15.27 -4.13
C GLY A 124 -6.37 15.52 -2.69
N VAL A 125 -6.49 14.55 -1.78
CA VAL A 125 -6.01 14.70 -0.39
C VAL A 125 -4.49 14.61 -0.37
N ALA A 126 -3.82 15.73 -0.11
CA ALA A 126 -2.36 15.85 -0.11
C ALA A 126 -1.80 15.38 1.24
N ARG A 127 -1.85 14.07 1.50
CA ARG A 127 -1.24 13.42 2.68
C ARG A 127 -0.35 12.28 2.28
N ASP A 128 0.88 12.30 2.79
CA ASP A 128 1.85 11.22 2.63
C ASP A 128 2.81 11.26 3.82
N ILE A 129 2.91 10.16 4.57
CA ILE A 129 3.74 10.10 5.78
C ILE A 129 5.22 10.27 5.47
N ARG A 130 5.66 9.91 4.27
CA ARG A 130 7.04 10.12 3.82
C ARG A 130 7.41 11.61 3.75
N ILE A 131 6.41 12.48 3.56
CA ILE A 131 6.55 13.94 3.48
C ILE A 131 6.13 14.60 4.79
N ASP A 132 4.98 14.20 5.36
CA ASP A 132 4.39 14.85 6.54
C ASP A 132 5.19 14.57 7.82
N ARG A 133 5.83 13.39 7.90
CA ARG A 133 6.70 12.94 8.99
C ARG A 133 7.80 12.04 8.44
N PRO A 134 8.82 12.63 7.79
CA PRO A 134 9.90 11.88 7.15
C PRO A 134 10.57 10.88 8.10
N TYR A 135 10.90 9.71 7.57
CA TYR A 135 11.58 8.61 8.25
C TYR A 135 12.54 7.91 7.25
N ASP A 136 13.45 7.09 7.72
CA ASP A 136 14.33 6.23 6.90
C ASP A 136 15.00 6.94 5.70
N GLY A 137 15.41 8.18 5.87
CA GLY A 137 16.12 8.96 4.84
C GLY A 137 15.23 9.73 3.87
N TYR A 138 13.89 9.75 4.04
CA TYR A 138 13.02 10.62 3.21
C TYR A 138 13.22 12.12 3.48
N ASP A 139 13.85 12.48 4.59
CA ASP A 139 14.32 13.84 4.89
C ASP A 139 15.56 14.23 4.06
N LEU A 140 16.41 13.24 3.74
CA LEU A 140 17.62 13.45 2.92
C LEU A 140 17.29 13.36 1.41
N PHE A 141 16.37 12.50 1.05
CA PHE A 141 15.93 12.24 -0.32
C PHE A 141 14.40 12.42 -0.40
N PRO A 142 13.92 13.65 -0.58
CA PRO A 142 12.48 13.90 -0.63
C PRO A 142 11.85 13.22 -1.85
N ILE A 143 10.62 12.76 -1.68
CA ILE A 143 9.79 12.19 -2.73
C ILE A 143 8.63 13.13 -3.05
N ASP A 144 8.29 13.25 -4.33
CA ASP A 144 7.16 14.08 -4.75
C ASP A 144 5.83 13.36 -4.50
N ILE A 145 4.85 14.09 -3.95
CA ILE A 145 3.51 13.56 -3.77
C ILE A 145 2.80 13.45 -5.12
N THR A 146 2.21 12.30 -5.36
CA THR A 146 1.39 12.05 -6.55
C THR A 146 -0.08 12.27 -6.25
N LEU A 147 -0.72 13.21 -6.92
CA LEU A 147 -2.13 13.56 -6.72
C LEU A 147 -2.95 13.43 -8.02
N ASP A 148 -4.23 13.15 -7.84
CA ASP A 148 -5.28 13.30 -8.85
C ASP A 148 -6.54 13.83 -8.16
N ASN A 149 -7.35 14.63 -8.84
CA ASN A 149 -8.53 15.28 -8.24
C ASN A 149 -9.85 14.65 -8.69
N ARG A 150 -9.83 13.65 -9.59
CA ARG A 150 -11.05 13.05 -10.15
C ARG A 150 -11.78 12.14 -9.15
N GLY A 151 -11.05 11.50 -8.23
CA GLY A 151 -11.61 10.66 -7.18
C GLY A 151 -12.23 9.33 -7.64
N ASP A 152 -12.22 9.04 -8.93
CA ASP A 152 -12.79 7.82 -9.53
C ASP A 152 -11.80 6.64 -9.54
N LEU A 153 -12.21 5.51 -10.06
CA LEU A 153 -11.34 4.34 -10.21
C LEU A 153 -10.15 4.62 -11.13
N ASN A 154 -10.37 5.34 -12.24
CA ASN A 154 -9.28 5.67 -13.16
C ASN A 154 -8.19 6.49 -12.45
N ALA A 155 -8.57 7.49 -11.65
CA ALA A 155 -7.63 8.27 -10.84
C ALA A 155 -6.81 7.38 -9.89
N ARG A 156 -7.43 6.35 -9.29
CA ARG A 156 -6.72 5.40 -8.41
C ARG A 156 -5.69 4.55 -9.16
N PHE A 157 -5.95 4.20 -10.43
CA PHE A 157 -4.96 3.56 -11.30
C PHE A 157 -3.81 4.51 -11.63
N VAL A 158 -4.14 5.72 -12.07
CA VAL A 158 -3.15 6.74 -12.46
C VAL A 158 -2.22 7.08 -11.30
N VAL A 159 -2.75 7.31 -10.09
CA VAL A 159 -1.95 7.64 -8.91
C VAL A 159 -0.97 6.51 -8.59
N ARG A 160 -1.41 5.24 -8.53
CA ARG A 160 -0.52 4.13 -8.19
C ARG A 160 0.56 3.87 -9.23
N ILE A 161 0.24 4.01 -10.52
CA ILE A 161 1.25 3.89 -11.58
C ILE A 161 2.29 5.02 -11.48
N LYS A 162 1.86 6.24 -11.22
CA LYS A 162 2.77 7.37 -11.01
C LYS A 162 3.60 7.21 -9.72
N GLU A 163 3.02 6.65 -8.65
CA GLU A 163 3.78 6.31 -7.45
C GLU A 163 4.86 5.26 -7.73
N CYS A 164 4.59 4.28 -8.60
CA CYS A 164 5.64 3.36 -9.06
C CYS A 164 6.79 4.09 -9.76
N ILE A 165 6.49 5.05 -10.63
CA ILE A 165 7.52 5.86 -11.30
C ILE A 165 8.32 6.67 -10.28
N ALA A 166 7.64 7.34 -9.35
CA ALA A 166 8.29 8.09 -8.28
C ALA A 166 9.18 7.19 -7.40
N SER A 167 8.70 5.99 -7.05
CA SER A 167 9.48 5.00 -6.30
C SER A 167 10.74 4.54 -7.06
N ILE A 168 10.64 4.30 -8.37
CA ILE A 168 11.80 3.93 -9.20
C ILE A 168 12.85 5.05 -9.19
N HIS A 169 12.42 6.30 -9.39
CA HIS A 169 13.32 7.47 -9.35
C HIS A 169 13.96 7.63 -7.98
N TYR A 170 13.18 7.47 -6.91
CA TYR A 170 13.67 7.51 -5.53
C TYR A 170 14.72 6.43 -5.27
N ILE A 171 14.46 5.17 -5.63
CA ILE A 171 15.40 4.06 -5.46
C ILE A 171 16.71 4.34 -6.20
N LYS A 172 16.65 4.77 -7.46
CA LYS A 172 17.84 5.12 -8.25
C LYS A 172 18.63 6.26 -7.58
N ASN A 173 17.94 7.29 -7.09
CA ASN A 173 18.59 8.41 -6.42
C ASN A 173 19.29 7.98 -5.12
N VAL A 174 18.62 7.19 -4.28
CA VAL A 174 19.20 6.68 -3.03
C VAL A 174 20.41 5.78 -3.31
N MET A 175 20.32 4.84 -4.26
CA MET A 175 21.42 3.94 -4.62
C MET A 175 22.69 4.70 -5.06
N ASN A 176 22.53 5.85 -5.71
CA ASN A 176 23.66 6.68 -6.15
C ASN A 176 24.30 7.52 -5.04
N HIS A 177 23.67 7.59 -3.86
CA HIS A 177 24.10 8.46 -2.76
C HIS A 177 24.13 7.74 -1.41
N MET A 178 24.35 6.41 -1.44
CA MET A 178 24.36 5.61 -0.21
C MET A 178 25.48 6.05 0.73
N PRO A 179 25.17 6.36 2.00
CA PRO A 179 26.20 6.70 2.99
C PRO A 179 26.97 5.44 3.41
N GLU A 180 28.23 5.60 3.72
CA GLU A 180 29.01 4.57 4.41
C GLU A 180 28.69 4.57 5.91
N GLY A 181 28.68 3.40 6.55
CA GLY A 181 28.44 3.33 8.00
C GLY A 181 28.15 1.92 8.49
N GLU A 182 27.88 1.81 9.80
CA GLU A 182 27.49 0.54 10.41
C GLU A 182 26.04 0.17 10.04
N LEU A 183 25.79 -1.08 9.68
CA LEU A 183 24.46 -1.56 9.28
C LEU A 183 23.50 -1.65 10.45
N SER A 184 24.00 -1.90 11.65
CA SER A 184 23.15 -2.05 12.83
C SER A 184 23.90 -1.74 14.12
N VAL A 185 23.14 -1.32 15.12
CA VAL A 185 23.65 -1.11 16.48
C VAL A 185 23.07 -2.16 17.44
N LYS A 186 23.86 -2.55 18.44
CA LYS A 186 23.40 -3.48 19.46
C LYS A 186 22.35 -2.83 20.34
N ILE A 187 21.17 -3.44 20.40
CA ILE A 187 20.08 -2.99 21.26
C ILE A 187 19.91 -3.88 22.49
N PRO A 188 19.41 -3.35 23.63
CA PRO A 188 19.10 -4.16 24.79
C PRO A 188 17.88 -5.06 24.54
N ARG A 189 17.90 -6.28 25.09
CA ARG A 189 16.74 -7.20 25.02
C ARG A 189 15.52 -6.67 25.77
N LYS A 190 15.75 -5.97 26.88
CA LYS A 190 14.68 -5.35 27.68
C LYS A 190 14.52 -3.91 27.23
N ILE A 191 13.36 -3.60 26.71
CA ILE A 191 13.03 -2.25 26.27
C ILE A 191 12.60 -1.43 27.49
N PRO A 192 13.10 -0.21 27.68
CA PRO A 192 12.67 0.67 28.78
C PRO A 192 11.15 0.83 28.84
N THR A 193 10.61 0.98 30.05
CA THR A 193 9.18 1.25 30.24
C THR A 193 8.80 2.56 29.56
N GLY A 194 7.75 2.54 28.76
CA GLY A 194 7.27 3.72 28.03
C GLY A 194 6.27 3.38 26.95
N GLU A 195 5.75 4.43 26.32
CA GLU A 195 4.84 4.34 25.19
C GLU A 195 5.51 4.91 23.95
N TYR A 196 5.41 4.19 22.84
CA TYR A 196 6.09 4.50 21.59
C TYR A 196 5.09 4.43 20.44
N MET A 197 5.19 5.38 19.51
CA MET A 197 4.34 5.45 18.33
C MET A 197 5.21 5.63 17.09
N ALA A 198 4.85 4.92 16.02
CA ALA A 198 5.48 5.07 14.71
C ALA A 198 4.44 4.94 13.60
N SER A 199 4.65 5.68 12.53
CA SER A 199 3.87 5.57 11.29
C SER A 199 4.80 5.46 10.11
N VAL A 200 4.39 4.67 9.13
CA VAL A 200 5.05 4.56 7.83
C VAL A 200 4.01 4.64 6.72
N GLU A 201 4.41 5.09 5.54
CA GLU A 201 3.57 5.06 4.35
C GLU A 201 3.71 3.69 3.68
N ALA A 202 2.84 2.75 4.04
CA ALA A 202 2.73 1.47 3.36
C ALA A 202 2.09 1.64 1.97
N PRO A 203 2.16 0.65 1.05
CA PRO A 203 1.61 0.78 -0.30
C PRO A 203 0.12 1.19 -0.36
N ARG A 204 -0.66 0.81 0.64
CA ARG A 204 -2.09 1.13 0.75
C ARG A 204 -2.38 2.41 1.53
N GLY A 205 -1.35 3.03 2.12
CA GLY A 205 -1.46 4.25 2.93
C GLY A 205 -0.83 4.11 4.31
N GLU A 206 -1.11 5.05 5.19
CA GLU A 206 -0.53 5.10 6.52
C GLU A 206 -0.78 3.82 7.32
N LEU A 207 0.31 3.21 7.76
CA LEU A 207 0.36 2.14 8.75
C LEU A 207 0.89 2.70 10.06
N PHE A 208 0.10 2.59 11.12
CA PHE A 208 0.41 3.13 12.45
C PHE A 208 0.57 2.01 13.48
N TYR A 209 1.62 2.10 14.29
CA TYR A 209 1.87 1.24 15.43
C TYR A 209 1.92 2.05 16.72
N PHE A 210 1.27 1.55 17.75
CA PHE A 210 1.44 1.97 19.14
C PHE A 210 1.90 0.76 19.95
N VAL A 211 2.98 0.94 20.71
CA VAL A 211 3.57 -0.11 21.56
C VAL A 211 3.79 0.46 22.94
N ARG A 212 3.31 -0.26 23.99
CA ARG A 212 3.63 0.04 25.38
C ARG A 212 4.53 -1.04 25.95
N SER A 213 5.72 -0.63 26.41
CA SER A 213 6.68 -1.48 27.09
C SER A 213 6.53 -1.37 28.61
N ASN A 214 6.63 -2.49 29.29
CA ASN A 214 6.64 -2.60 30.75
C ASN A 214 8.04 -2.88 31.34
N GLY A 215 9.09 -2.75 30.54
CA GLY A 215 10.48 -3.01 30.94
C GLY A 215 10.91 -4.48 30.80
N THR A 216 10.09 -5.31 30.18
CA THR A 216 10.41 -6.72 29.89
C THR A 216 10.78 -6.93 28.42
N GLU A 217 11.01 -8.17 28.01
CA GLU A 217 11.30 -8.54 26.62
C GLU A 217 10.05 -8.50 25.72
N SER A 218 8.85 -8.48 26.30
CA SER A 218 7.59 -8.45 25.58
C SER A 218 6.76 -7.21 25.96
N PRO A 219 6.16 -6.53 24.98
CA PRO A 219 5.27 -5.40 25.27
C PRO A 219 4.00 -5.90 25.96
N ASP A 220 3.43 -5.07 26.86
CA ASP A 220 2.14 -5.38 27.47
C ASP A 220 0.95 -4.92 26.62
N ARG A 221 1.19 -4.04 25.64
CA ARG A 221 0.17 -3.64 24.68
C ARG A 221 0.76 -3.25 23.32
N VAL A 222 0.11 -3.76 22.28
CA VAL A 222 0.35 -3.36 20.89
C VAL A 222 -0.99 -3.00 20.24
N LYS A 223 -1.05 -1.87 19.54
CA LYS A 223 -2.16 -1.50 18.67
C LYS A 223 -1.62 -1.23 17.28
N ILE A 224 -2.30 -1.77 16.28
CA ILE A 224 -1.96 -1.61 14.87
C ILE A 224 -3.17 -1.03 14.15
N ARG A 225 -3.00 0.06 13.44
CA ARG A 225 -4.00 0.61 12.56
C ARG A 225 -3.44 0.58 11.13
N THR A 226 -4.05 -0.23 10.31
CA THR A 226 -3.67 -0.44 8.92
C THR A 226 -4.42 0.49 7.99
N ALA A 227 -3.87 0.73 6.80
CA ALA A 227 -4.51 1.57 5.78
C ALA A 227 -5.86 0.99 5.31
N SER A 228 -5.95 -0.33 5.10
CA SER A 228 -7.21 -0.95 4.66
C SER A 228 -8.32 -0.83 5.70
N LEU A 229 -8.00 -0.79 6.99
CA LEU A 229 -8.99 -0.57 8.04
C LEU A 229 -9.67 0.80 7.89
N CYS A 230 -8.93 1.84 7.47
CA CYS A 230 -9.48 3.16 7.18
C CYS A 230 -10.30 3.18 5.89
N ASN A 231 -9.80 2.53 4.84
CA ASN A 231 -10.39 2.62 3.51
C ASN A 231 -11.60 1.70 3.30
N TRP A 232 -11.68 0.55 4.01
CA TRP A 232 -12.68 -0.47 3.72
C TRP A 232 -14.10 -0.05 4.09
N GLY A 233 -14.34 0.24 5.37
CA GLY A 233 -15.70 0.38 5.89
C GLY A 233 -16.42 1.64 5.41
N THR A 234 -15.72 2.76 5.42
CA THR A 234 -16.29 4.07 5.17
C THR A 234 -16.38 4.39 3.68
N ILE A 235 -15.31 4.07 2.92
CA ILE A 235 -15.24 4.40 1.50
C ILE A 235 -16.15 3.52 0.68
N VAL A 236 -16.12 2.20 0.90
CA VAL A 236 -16.98 1.27 0.15
C VAL A 236 -18.44 1.60 0.35
N SER A 237 -18.88 1.91 1.58
CA SER A 237 -20.27 2.27 1.84
C SER A 237 -20.69 3.58 1.18
N SER A 238 -19.77 4.52 0.99
CA SER A 238 -20.02 5.78 0.32
C SER A 238 -20.05 5.64 -1.20
N VAL A 239 -19.01 5.04 -1.78
CA VAL A 239 -18.85 4.97 -3.23
C VAL A 239 -19.69 3.88 -3.90
N ALA A 240 -20.24 2.94 -3.14
CA ALA A 240 -21.11 1.88 -3.69
C ALA A 240 -22.52 2.38 -4.07
N LYS A 241 -22.96 3.46 -3.46
CA LYS A 241 -24.33 3.98 -3.69
C LYS A 241 -24.50 4.51 -5.11
N GLY A 242 -25.58 4.08 -5.77
CA GLY A 242 -25.94 4.57 -7.10
C GLY A 242 -25.25 3.86 -8.26
N HIS A 243 -24.31 2.97 -8.00
CA HIS A 243 -23.63 2.17 -9.01
C HIS A 243 -24.35 0.84 -9.29
N LYS A 244 -24.09 0.26 -10.45
CA LYS A 244 -24.62 -1.05 -10.83
C LYS A 244 -23.94 -2.16 -10.05
N LEU A 245 -24.63 -3.27 -9.83
CA LEU A 245 -24.04 -4.45 -9.17
C LEU A 245 -22.75 -4.95 -9.90
N ALA A 246 -22.73 -4.82 -11.23
CA ALA A 246 -21.57 -5.17 -12.06
C ALA A 246 -20.32 -4.29 -11.81
N ASP A 247 -20.49 -3.10 -11.21
CA ASP A 247 -19.38 -2.21 -10.88
C ASP A 247 -18.76 -2.50 -9.49
N MET A 248 -19.48 -3.28 -8.65
CA MET A 248 -19.04 -3.56 -7.28
C MET A 248 -17.67 -4.24 -7.17
N PRO A 249 -17.31 -5.26 -7.98
CA PRO A 249 -15.97 -5.85 -7.93
C PRO A 249 -14.87 -4.80 -8.17
N MET A 250 -15.07 -3.94 -9.19
CA MET A 250 -14.13 -2.87 -9.50
C MET A 250 -14.04 -1.81 -8.41
N ILE A 251 -15.17 -1.42 -7.82
CA ILE A 251 -15.22 -0.45 -6.71
C ILE A 251 -14.49 -1.02 -5.49
N LEU A 252 -14.69 -2.29 -5.17
CA LEU A 252 -14.00 -2.98 -4.09
C LEU A 252 -12.49 -3.10 -4.37
N ALA A 253 -12.12 -3.57 -5.55
CA ALA A 253 -10.73 -3.67 -5.96
C ALA A 253 -10.03 -2.29 -5.95
N GLY A 254 -10.77 -1.22 -6.28
CA GLY A 254 -10.22 0.14 -6.38
C GLY A 254 -9.59 0.70 -5.12
N ILE A 255 -9.96 0.20 -3.94
CA ILE A 255 -9.35 0.62 -2.66
C ILE A 255 -8.14 -0.22 -2.26
N ASP A 256 -7.78 -1.25 -3.04
CA ASP A 256 -6.73 -2.21 -2.74
C ASP A 256 -6.94 -2.90 -1.36
N PRO A 257 -8.04 -3.66 -1.19
CA PRO A 257 -8.38 -4.22 0.11
C PRO A 257 -7.42 -5.35 0.51
N CYS A 258 -6.91 -5.28 1.71
CA CYS A 258 -6.08 -6.33 2.31
C CYS A 258 -6.83 -6.98 3.47
N PHE A 259 -7.20 -8.24 3.34
CA PHE A 259 -7.96 -8.95 4.40
C PHE A 259 -7.15 -9.15 5.67
N SER A 260 -5.84 -9.42 5.56
CA SER A 260 -4.95 -9.49 6.74
C SER A 260 -4.89 -8.19 7.53
N CYS A 261 -5.17 -7.06 6.88
CA CYS A 261 -5.25 -5.76 7.52
C CYS A 261 -6.58 -5.51 8.24
N ASN A 262 -7.58 -6.36 8.05
CA ASN A 262 -8.95 -6.22 8.55
C ASN A 262 -9.37 -7.49 9.29
N ASP A 263 -8.62 -7.88 10.31
CA ASP A 263 -8.87 -9.08 11.09
C ASP A 263 -10.08 -8.99 12.01
N ARG A 264 -10.69 -7.79 12.13
CA ARG A 264 -11.84 -7.54 13.02
C ARG A 264 -12.91 -6.71 12.33
N MET A 265 -14.14 -7.06 12.61
CA MET A 265 -15.32 -6.32 12.16
C MET A 265 -16.29 -6.16 13.33
N VAL A 266 -16.91 -4.97 13.44
CA VAL A 266 -18.02 -4.73 14.37
C VAL A 266 -19.32 -4.97 13.61
N TYR A 267 -20.08 -5.97 14.04
CA TYR A 267 -21.43 -6.22 13.55
C TYR A 267 -22.44 -5.55 14.49
N ILE A 268 -23.34 -4.75 13.93
CA ILE A 268 -24.40 -4.08 14.66
C ILE A 268 -25.74 -4.67 14.21
N ASN A 269 -26.41 -5.36 15.12
CA ASN A 269 -27.76 -5.83 14.88
C ASN A 269 -28.73 -4.65 14.95
N LYS A 270 -29.31 -4.26 13.82
CA LYS A 270 -30.25 -3.14 13.75
C LYS A 270 -31.55 -3.40 14.55
N GLY A 271 -31.91 -4.65 14.77
CA GLY A 271 -33.09 -5.03 15.56
C GLY A 271 -32.90 -4.85 17.08
N SER A 272 -31.69 -5.12 17.59
CA SER A 272 -31.38 -4.96 19.01
C SER A 272 -30.73 -3.62 19.33
N GLY A 273 -30.14 -2.95 18.37
CA GLY A 273 -29.37 -1.71 18.54
C GLY A 273 -28.03 -1.87 19.26
N ASN A 274 -27.70 -3.07 19.70
CA ASN A 274 -26.50 -3.36 20.45
C ASN A 274 -25.40 -3.95 19.54
N PRO A 275 -24.14 -3.54 19.68
CA PRO A 275 -23.02 -4.19 19.01
C PRO A 275 -22.83 -5.59 19.56
N GLU A 276 -22.65 -6.57 18.68
CA GLU A 276 -22.33 -7.96 19.02
C GLU A 276 -20.91 -8.28 18.57
N ILE A 277 -20.15 -8.96 19.43
CA ILE A 277 -18.82 -9.48 19.08
C ILE A 277 -18.98 -10.95 18.75
N TRP A 278 -18.77 -11.29 17.48
CA TRP A 278 -18.85 -12.66 17.01
C TRP A 278 -17.46 -13.24 16.80
N THR A 279 -17.30 -14.51 17.18
CA THR A 279 -16.11 -15.27 16.83
C THR A 279 -16.18 -15.68 15.33
N TRP A 280 -15.04 -16.04 14.79
CA TRP A 280 -14.96 -16.57 13.42
C TRP A 280 -15.90 -17.77 13.20
N GLU A 281 -16.02 -18.66 14.19
CA GLU A 281 -16.92 -19.81 14.12
C GLU A 281 -18.40 -19.40 14.06
N GLN A 282 -18.78 -18.38 14.79
CA GLN A 282 -20.15 -17.82 14.75
C GLN A 282 -20.45 -17.18 13.40
N LEU A 283 -19.52 -16.39 12.85
CA LEU A 283 -19.64 -15.80 11.50
C LEU A 283 -19.74 -16.88 10.41
N ARG A 284 -18.93 -17.93 10.50
CA ARG A 284 -18.95 -19.05 9.56
C ARG A 284 -20.30 -19.78 9.58
N LYS A 285 -20.86 -20.05 10.75
CA LYS A 285 -22.18 -20.68 10.89
C LYS A 285 -23.29 -19.81 10.29
N TYR A 286 -23.23 -18.51 10.48
CA TYR A 286 -24.20 -17.55 9.92
C TYR A 286 -24.15 -17.50 8.38
N GLY A 287 -22.95 -17.56 7.78
CA GLY A 287 -22.77 -17.53 6.33
C GLY A 287 -23.12 -18.84 5.60
N ILE A 288 -23.35 -19.94 6.33
CA ILE A 288 -23.73 -21.24 5.77
C ILE A 288 -25.25 -21.48 5.88
N ALA A 289 -25.95 -20.73 6.73
CA ALA A 289 -27.41 -20.78 6.91
C ALA A 289 -28.12 -19.90 5.87
#